data_d3c4e3c08ed4861b4aac9295ffb0e241
#
_entry.id   d3c4e3c08ed4861b4aac9295ffb0e241
#
_cell.length_a   1.000
_cell.length_b   1.000
_cell.length_c   1.000
_cell.angle_alpha   90.00
_cell.angle_beta   90.00
_cell.angle_gamma   90.00
#
_symmetry.space_group_name_H-M   'P 1'
#
loop_
_entity.id
_entity.type
_entity.pdbx_description
1 polymer ?
#
loop_
_entity_poly.entity_id
_entity_poly.type
_entity_poly.pdbx_seq_one_letter_code
_entity_poly.pdbx_strand_id
1 'polypeptide(L)'
;MIKKALYVLASIVALIVCSGIYLYNYLVPDATADNLVNHATSRTISTGPIVGFNDKGVDAWLGMRYAQAPIGVLRWRAPKAAKKSPETVDALSFGSACPQSARGSEDCLFINVWSPENSKSLPVMFWIHGGGNSVGEAATSIYDGSRLA
;
A
#
# COMPACT_ATOMS: atom_id res chain seq x y z
N MET A 1 -46.12 -20.34 0.15
CA MET A 1 -45.64 -19.02 0.61
C MET A 1 -44.18 -19.08 1.09
N ILE A 2 -43.81 -20.04 1.96
CA ILE A 2 -42.45 -20.17 2.54
C ILE A 2 -41.34 -20.29 1.50
N LYS A 3 -41.49 -21.10 0.43
CA LYS A 3 -40.50 -21.27 -0.63
C LYS A 3 -40.20 -19.96 -1.36
N LYS A 4 -41.21 -19.12 -1.67
CA LYS A 4 -40.99 -17.81 -2.31
C LYS A 4 -40.23 -16.84 -1.40
N ALA A 5 -40.55 -16.82 -0.10
CA ALA A 5 -39.83 -16.01 0.88
C ALA A 5 -38.36 -16.45 1.01
N LEU A 6 -38.09 -17.77 0.96
CA LEU A 6 -36.72 -18.28 0.99
C LEU A 6 -35.90 -17.87 -0.21
N TYR A 7 -36.48 -17.90 -1.42
CA TYR A 7 -35.80 -17.43 -2.64
C TYR A 7 -35.51 -15.92 -2.60
N VAL A 8 -36.46 -15.10 -2.12
CA VAL A 8 -36.23 -13.66 -1.97
C VAL A 8 -35.12 -13.37 -0.98
N LEU A 9 -35.10 -14.07 0.17
CA LEU A 9 -34.04 -13.91 1.15
C LEU A 9 -32.67 -14.32 0.59
N ALA A 10 -32.59 -15.46 -0.12
CA ALA A 10 -31.37 -15.91 -0.75
C ALA A 10 -30.84 -14.90 -1.81
N SER A 11 -31.74 -14.30 -2.59
CA SER A 11 -31.37 -13.27 -3.57
C SER A 11 -30.83 -12.01 -2.90
N ILE A 12 -31.42 -11.56 -1.80
CA ILE A 12 -30.94 -10.40 -1.04
C ILE A 12 -29.55 -10.68 -0.45
N VAL A 13 -29.34 -11.84 0.14
CA VAL A 13 -28.04 -12.23 0.67
C VAL A 13 -26.99 -12.28 -0.45
N ALA A 14 -27.31 -12.86 -1.60
CA ALA A 14 -26.41 -12.90 -2.74
C ALA A 14 -26.04 -11.49 -3.22
N LEU A 15 -26.99 -10.58 -3.31
CA LEU A 15 -26.72 -9.17 -3.68
C LEU A 15 -25.81 -8.46 -2.67
N ILE A 16 -26.02 -8.67 -1.38
CA ILE A 16 -25.17 -8.10 -0.33
C ILE A 16 -23.72 -8.66 -0.42
N VAL A 17 -23.57 -9.96 -0.64
CA VAL A 17 -22.26 -10.59 -0.79
C VAL A 17 -21.57 -10.08 -2.06
N CYS A 18 -22.25 -10.04 -3.20
CA CYS A 18 -21.68 -9.54 -4.46
C CYS A 18 -21.28 -8.05 -4.36
N SER A 19 -22.12 -7.21 -3.75
CA SER A 19 -21.79 -5.79 -3.56
C SER A 19 -20.62 -5.62 -2.57
N GLY A 20 -20.52 -6.45 -1.54
CA GLY A 20 -19.39 -6.47 -0.61
C GLY A 20 -18.08 -6.88 -1.30
N ILE A 21 -18.10 -7.92 -2.13
CA ILE A 21 -16.95 -8.36 -2.94
C ILE A 21 -16.54 -7.26 -3.94
N TYR A 22 -17.51 -6.66 -4.62
CA TYR A 22 -17.25 -5.57 -5.57
C TYR A 22 -16.59 -4.38 -4.87
N LEU A 23 -17.12 -3.96 -3.73
CA LEU A 23 -16.59 -2.86 -2.95
C LEU A 23 -15.19 -3.19 -2.40
N TYR A 24 -14.97 -4.43 -1.95
CA TYR A 24 -13.67 -4.90 -1.51
C TYR A 24 -12.62 -4.81 -2.63
N ASN A 25 -12.92 -5.35 -3.81
CA ASN A 25 -12.01 -5.29 -4.97
C ASN A 25 -11.80 -3.86 -5.50
N TYR A 26 -12.78 -2.97 -5.30
CA TYR A 26 -12.64 -1.55 -5.65
C TYR A 26 -11.75 -0.78 -4.67
N LEU A 27 -11.81 -1.11 -3.37
CA LEU A 27 -11.07 -0.41 -2.33
C LEU A 27 -9.68 -0.98 -2.04
N VAL A 28 -9.48 -2.26 -2.34
CA VAL A 28 -8.18 -2.93 -2.17
C VAL A 28 -7.50 -3.00 -3.53
N PRO A 29 -6.41 -2.28 -3.76
CA PRO A 29 -5.65 -2.39 -5.00
C PRO A 29 -5.23 -3.83 -5.23
N ASP A 30 -5.25 -4.26 -6.46
CA ASP A 30 -4.63 -5.53 -6.83
C ASP A 30 -3.13 -5.45 -6.50
N ALA A 31 -2.73 -6.12 -5.44
CA ALA A 31 -1.33 -6.17 -5.00
C ALA A 31 -0.42 -6.85 -6.05
N THR A 32 -1.01 -7.37 -7.12
CA THR A 32 -0.36 -8.10 -8.21
C THR A 32 -0.25 -7.29 -9.50
N ALA A 33 -0.46 -5.96 -9.47
CA ALA A 33 -0.10 -5.15 -10.63
C ALA A 33 1.41 -5.37 -10.88
N ASP A 34 1.75 -6.09 -11.95
CA ASP A 34 3.12 -6.32 -12.39
C ASP A 34 3.73 -5.00 -12.89
N ASN A 35 4.05 -4.12 -11.95
CA ASN A 35 4.75 -2.90 -12.26
C ASN A 35 6.13 -3.25 -12.81
N LEU A 36 6.42 -2.82 -14.01
CA LEU A 36 7.72 -3.05 -14.64
C LEU A 36 8.72 -2.01 -14.14
N VAL A 37 9.91 -2.48 -13.77
CA VAL A 37 11.03 -1.61 -13.41
C VAL A 37 11.28 -0.55 -14.49
N ASN A 38 11.34 0.71 -14.09
CA ASN A 38 11.77 1.80 -14.95
C ASN A 38 13.06 2.41 -14.40
N HIS A 39 14.19 2.14 -15.03
CA HIS A 39 15.50 2.63 -14.59
C HIS A 39 15.63 4.15 -14.56
N ALA A 40 14.79 4.91 -15.27
CA ALA A 40 14.75 6.37 -15.16
C ALA A 40 14.29 6.84 -13.76
N THR A 41 13.58 5.99 -13.03
CA THR A 41 13.15 6.26 -11.65
C THR A 41 14.21 5.91 -10.59
N SER A 42 15.40 5.46 -11.00
CA SER A 42 16.48 5.10 -10.05
C SER A 42 16.86 6.30 -9.18
N ARG A 43 16.91 6.07 -7.88
CA ARG A 43 17.29 7.06 -6.86
C ARG A 43 18.20 6.41 -5.82
N THR A 44 19.04 7.22 -5.19
CA THR A 44 19.81 6.81 -4.01
C THR A 44 19.23 7.53 -2.80
N ILE A 45 18.73 6.75 -1.85
CA ILE A 45 18.17 7.25 -0.60
C ILE A 45 19.05 6.82 0.59
N SER A 46 18.66 7.22 1.79
CA SER A 46 19.44 6.93 3.02
C SER A 46 19.65 5.43 3.27
N THR A 47 18.77 4.58 2.75
CA THR A 47 18.83 3.12 2.90
C THR A 47 19.56 2.42 1.75
N GLY A 48 19.93 3.14 0.68
CA GLY A 48 20.62 2.59 -0.48
C GLY A 48 19.93 2.93 -1.80
N PRO A 49 20.37 2.31 -2.91
CA PRO A 49 19.76 2.52 -4.22
C PRO A 49 18.38 1.85 -4.30
N ILE A 50 17.45 2.55 -4.94
CA ILE A 50 16.09 2.06 -5.21
C ILE A 50 15.74 2.32 -6.67
N VAL A 51 14.81 1.52 -7.19
CA VAL A 51 14.19 1.73 -8.50
C VAL A 51 12.69 1.50 -8.37
N GLY A 52 11.92 2.34 -9.04
CA GLY A 52 10.47 2.29 -9.08
C GLY A 52 9.95 2.02 -10.49
N PHE A 53 8.77 2.51 -10.75
CA PHE A 53 8.11 2.44 -12.06
C PHE A 53 7.51 3.80 -12.42
N ASN A 54 7.09 3.95 -13.68
CA ASN A 54 6.32 5.10 -14.14
C ASN A 54 4.96 4.61 -14.62
N ASP A 55 3.90 5.24 -14.15
CA ASP A 55 2.56 5.05 -14.67
C ASP A 55 1.99 6.40 -15.13
N LYS A 56 1.75 6.52 -16.43
CA LYS A 56 1.11 7.68 -17.08
C LYS A 56 1.73 9.04 -16.72
N GLY A 57 3.05 9.10 -16.62
CA GLY A 57 3.78 10.32 -16.31
C GLY A 57 3.97 10.59 -14.81
N VAL A 58 3.66 9.62 -13.99
CA VAL A 58 3.93 9.65 -12.55
C VAL A 58 4.96 8.59 -12.19
N ASP A 59 6.08 9.00 -11.63
CA ASP A 59 7.08 8.12 -11.05
C ASP A 59 6.58 7.64 -9.67
N ALA A 60 6.65 6.34 -9.42
CA ALA A 60 6.19 5.75 -8.17
C ALA A 60 7.23 4.79 -7.57
N TRP A 61 7.33 4.84 -6.25
CA TRP A 61 8.12 3.93 -5.43
C TRP A 61 7.24 3.42 -4.29
N LEU A 62 6.93 2.13 -4.30
CA LEU A 62 6.03 1.50 -3.35
C LEU A 62 6.78 0.59 -2.38
N GLY A 63 6.27 0.48 -1.15
CA GLY A 63 6.80 -0.45 -0.14
C GLY A 63 8.22 -0.17 0.32
N MET A 64 8.67 1.09 0.24
CA MET A 64 9.99 1.45 0.73
C MET A 64 10.03 1.40 2.26
N ARG A 65 11.03 0.72 2.80
CA ARG A 65 11.19 0.58 4.24
C ARG A 65 11.78 1.86 4.85
N TYR A 66 11.06 2.52 5.74
CA TYR A 66 11.56 3.71 6.46
C TYR A 66 12.15 3.38 7.84
N ALA A 67 11.84 2.20 8.39
CA ALA A 67 12.38 1.74 9.66
C ALA A 67 12.60 0.22 9.64
N GLN A 68 13.39 -0.30 10.58
CA GLN A 68 13.52 -1.74 10.80
C GLN A 68 12.17 -2.32 11.21
N ALA A 69 11.92 -3.57 10.80
CA ALA A 69 10.72 -4.29 11.22
C ALA A 69 10.60 -4.30 12.75
N PRO A 70 9.46 -3.90 13.34
CA PRO A 70 9.26 -3.82 14.77
C PRO A 70 8.93 -5.20 15.37
N ILE A 71 9.79 -6.18 15.13
CA ILE A 71 9.62 -7.57 15.55
C ILE A 71 10.52 -7.92 16.74
N GLY A 72 10.17 -8.97 17.46
CA GLY A 72 10.97 -9.47 18.59
C GLY A 72 11.22 -8.38 19.63
N VAL A 73 12.49 -8.12 19.92
CA VAL A 73 12.91 -7.11 20.90
C VAL A 73 12.64 -5.66 20.48
N LEU A 74 12.29 -5.43 19.22
CA LEU A 74 11.92 -4.09 18.71
C LEU A 74 10.43 -3.79 18.84
N ARG A 75 9.60 -4.74 19.23
CA ARG A 75 8.17 -4.49 19.50
C ARG A 75 8.01 -3.46 20.61
N TRP A 76 7.03 -2.56 20.42
CA TRP A 76 6.70 -1.52 21.41
C TRP A 76 7.88 -0.61 21.77
N ARG A 77 8.83 -0.47 20.86
CA ARG A 77 9.99 0.41 20.99
C ARG A 77 9.93 1.54 19.96
N ALA A 78 10.67 2.62 20.22
CA ALA A 78 10.87 3.65 19.21
C ALA A 78 11.44 3.05 17.93
N PRO A 79 11.00 3.48 16.74
CA PRO A 79 11.49 2.97 15.48
C PRO A 79 13.00 3.15 15.34
N LYS A 80 13.69 2.14 14.82
CA LYS A 80 15.11 2.24 14.46
C LYS A 80 15.22 2.45 12.95
N ALA A 81 16.15 3.30 12.53
CA ALA A 81 16.42 3.54 11.11
C ALA A 81 16.60 2.23 10.33
N ALA A 82 16.04 2.17 9.15
CA ALA A 82 16.20 1.02 8.27
C ALA A 82 17.69 0.79 7.95
N LYS A 83 18.05 -0.47 7.80
CA LYS A 83 19.44 -0.85 7.47
C LYS A 83 19.76 -0.43 6.04
N LYS A 84 21.00 0.00 5.82
CA LYS A 84 21.49 0.28 4.48
C LYS A 84 21.72 -1.02 3.72
N SER A 85 21.39 -1.03 2.44
CA SER A 85 21.71 -2.09 1.50
C SER A 85 22.56 -1.51 0.36
N PRO A 86 23.64 -2.18 -0.07
CA PRO A 86 24.34 -1.83 -1.30
C PRO A 86 23.59 -2.27 -2.55
N GLU A 87 22.65 -3.19 -2.41
CA GLU A 87 21.85 -3.72 -3.52
C GLU A 87 20.68 -2.79 -3.84
N THR A 88 20.35 -2.67 -5.12
CA THR A 88 19.18 -1.94 -5.57
C THR A 88 17.92 -2.66 -5.13
N VAL A 89 17.02 -1.94 -4.49
CA VAL A 89 15.71 -2.46 -4.06
C VAL A 89 14.66 -2.06 -5.09
N ASP A 90 13.93 -3.04 -5.59
CA ASP A 90 12.78 -2.84 -6.47
C ASP A 90 11.57 -2.40 -5.64
N ALA A 91 11.19 -1.12 -5.78
CA ALA A 91 10.09 -0.50 -5.05
C ALA A 91 8.81 -0.50 -5.91
N LEU A 92 8.33 -1.68 -6.28
CA LEU A 92 7.29 -1.89 -7.27
C LEU A 92 5.93 -2.27 -6.67
N SER A 93 5.90 -2.69 -5.41
CA SER A 93 4.68 -3.18 -4.75
C SER A 93 4.54 -2.64 -3.33
N PHE A 94 3.32 -2.52 -2.87
CA PHE A 94 3.06 -2.10 -1.50
C PHE A 94 3.65 -3.06 -0.47
N GLY A 95 4.11 -2.52 0.65
CA GLY A 95 4.45 -3.31 1.81
C GLY A 95 3.22 -3.81 2.56
N SER A 96 3.42 -4.78 3.47
CA SER A 96 2.33 -5.33 4.27
C SER A 96 1.68 -4.28 5.16
N ALA A 97 0.37 -4.37 5.33
CA ALA A 97 -0.35 -3.68 6.40
C ALA A 97 0.15 -4.14 7.78
N CYS A 98 0.05 -3.28 8.79
CA CYS A 98 0.31 -3.69 10.17
C CYS A 98 -0.77 -4.67 10.66
N PRO A 99 -0.47 -5.49 11.71
CA PRO A 99 -1.42 -6.48 12.22
C PRO A 99 -2.75 -5.82 12.60
N GLN A 100 -3.83 -6.33 12.00
CA GLN A 100 -5.18 -5.84 12.24
C GLN A 100 -6.20 -6.95 11.94
N SER A 101 -7.12 -7.21 12.88
CA SER A 101 -8.11 -8.29 12.74
C SER A 101 -7.44 -9.62 12.33
N ALA A 102 -7.73 -10.14 11.14
CA ALA A 102 -7.23 -11.42 10.62
C ALA A 102 -6.11 -11.26 9.57
N ARG A 103 -5.54 -10.05 9.38
CA ARG A 103 -4.54 -9.77 8.33
C ARG A 103 -3.41 -8.87 8.82
N GLY A 104 -2.40 -8.72 7.98
CA GLY A 104 -1.23 -7.88 8.21
C GLY A 104 -0.02 -8.63 8.73
N SER A 105 1.07 -7.92 8.89
CA SER A 105 2.35 -8.41 9.37
C SER A 105 2.94 -7.42 10.37
N GLU A 106 3.71 -7.89 11.35
CA GLU A 106 4.49 -7.01 12.21
C GLU A 106 5.60 -6.28 11.44
N ASP A 107 6.05 -6.84 10.32
CA ASP A 107 6.91 -6.16 9.37
C ASP A 107 6.07 -5.28 8.44
N CYS A 108 5.79 -4.04 8.86
CA CYS A 108 4.84 -3.15 8.21
C CYS A 108 5.27 -1.67 8.13
N LEU A 109 6.51 -1.36 8.46
CA LEU A 109 6.96 0.04 8.47
C LEU A 109 7.46 0.46 7.08
N PHE A 110 6.50 0.69 6.17
CA PHE A 110 6.74 1.04 4.78
C PHE A 110 6.12 2.39 4.43
N ILE A 111 6.71 3.06 3.45
CA ILE A 111 6.22 4.29 2.85
C ILE A 111 6.12 4.13 1.34
N ASN A 112 5.18 4.82 0.74
CA ASN A 112 5.02 4.91 -0.70
C ASN A 112 5.22 6.36 -1.13
N VAL A 113 5.78 6.58 -2.32
CA VAL A 113 6.04 7.92 -2.86
C VAL A 113 5.58 7.96 -4.31
N TRP A 114 4.90 9.01 -4.67
CA TRP A 114 4.54 9.37 -6.05
C TRP A 114 5.08 10.76 -6.36
N SER A 115 5.52 10.97 -7.56
CA SER A 115 6.07 12.24 -8.02
C SER A 115 5.77 12.44 -9.50
N PRO A 116 5.39 13.63 -9.96
CA PRO A 116 5.32 13.87 -11.39
C PRO A 116 6.66 13.56 -12.05
N GLU A 117 6.63 12.96 -13.22
CA GLU A 117 7.84 12.68 -14.00
C GLU A 117 8.64 13.98 -14.23
N ASN A 118 9.96 13.87 -14.18
CA ASN A 118 10.89 14.99 -14.39
C ASN A 118 10.73 16.17 -13.41
N SER A 119 10.01 16.01 -12.32
CA SER A 119 9.81 17.06 -11.32
C SER A 119 11.09 17.38 -10.55
N LYS A 120 11.23 18.63 -10.12
CA LYS A 120 12.33 19.09 -9.28
C LYS A 120 11.81 20.03 -8.20
N SER A 121 12.24 19.78 -6.95
CA SER A 121 12.00 20.71 -5.83
C SER A 121 10.53 21.07 -5.61
N LEU A 122 9.62 20.11 -5.76
CA LEU A 122 8.20 20.30 -5.48
C LEU A 122 7.93 20.29 -3.98
N PRO A 123 6.85 20.93 -3.51
CA PRO A 123 6.34 20.74 -2.18
C PRO A 123 6.00 19.25 -1.94
N VAL A 124 6.21 18.79 -0.71
CA VAL A 124 5.89 17.42 -0.32
C VAL A 124 4.61 17.41 0.50
N MET A 125 3.62 16.64 0.05
CA MET A 125 2.44 16.30 0.85
C MET A 125 2.70 14.97 1.56
N PHE A 126 2.63 14.96 2.88
CA PHE A 126 2.76 13.77 3.70
C PHE A 126 1.39 13.31 4.19
N TRP A 127 0.97 12.12 3.77
CA TRP A 127 -0.32 11.53 4.10
C TRP A 127 -0.19 10.42 5.14
N ILE A 128 -1.02 10.48 6.18
CA ILE A 128 -1.15 9.42 7.19
C ILE A 128 -2.59 8.93 7.13
N HIS A 129 -2.78 7.64 6.83
CA HIS A 129 -4.11 7.06 6.73
C HIS A 129 -4.84 7.03 8.08
N GLY A 130 -6.16 7.07 8.03
CA GLY A 130 -7.02 6.90 9.19
C GLY A 130 -7.22 5.44 9.59
N GLY A 131 -8.12 5.19 10.54
CA GLY A 131 -8.52 3.84 10.97
C GLY A 131 -8.65 3.68 12.48
N GLY A 132 -8.69 4.77 13.26
CA GLY A 132 -8.94 4.76 14.70
C GLY A 132 -7.90 3.97 15.51
N ASN A 133 -6.65 3.90 15.04
CA ASN A 133 -5.56 3.11 15.61
C ASN A 133 -5.84 1.59 15.70
N SER A 134 -6.82 1.09 14.97
CA SER A 134 -7.18 -0.33 15.00
C SER A 134 -7.18 -1.00 13.63
N VAL A 135 -7.39 -0.23 12.57
CA VAL A 135 -7.38 -0.71 11.19
C VAL A 135 -6.79 0.35 10.24
N GLY A 136 -6.55 -0.04 9.00
CA GLY A 136 -6.10 0.86 7.94
C GLY A 136 -4.77 0.43 7.35
N GLU A 137 -4.48 0.93 6.16
CA GLU A 137 -3.25 0.67 5.43
C GLU A 137 -3.06 1.70 4.32
N ALA A 138 -1.81 1.92 3.92
CA ALA A 138 -1.49 2.86 2.85
C ALA A 138 -1.70 2.27 1.43
N ALA A 139 -2.00 0.97 1.32
CA ALA A 139 -2.17 0.26 0.05
C ALA A 139 -3.61 0.32 -0.51
N THR A 140 -4.51 1.08 0.11
CA THR A 140 -5.88 1.23 -0.35
C THR A 140 -5.95 2.17 -1.55
N SER A 141 -6.70 1.82 -2.59
CA SER A 141 -6.81 2.59 -3.83
C SER A 141 -7.30 4.04 -3.65
N ILE A 142 -8.07 4.31 -2.59
CA ILE A 142 -8.48 5.68 -2.24
C ILE A 142 -7.32 6.57 -1.76
N TYR A 143 -6.18 5.98 -1.40
CA TYR A 143 -4.96 6.67 -0.99
C TYR A 143 -3.87 6.64 -2.06
N ASP A 144 -4.22 6.25 -3.28
CA ASP A 144 -3.30 6.32 -4.41
C ASP A 144 -2.90 7.77 -4.69
N GLY A 145 -1.62 8.07 -4.48
CA GLY A 145 -1.06 9.40 -4.65
C GLY A 145 -0.85 9.81 -6.11
N SER A 146 -1.00 8.90 -7.07
CA SER A 146 -0.75 9.19 -8.50
C SER A 146 -1.64 10.30 -9.07
N ARG A 147 -2.82 10.51 -8.47
CA ARG A 147 -3.75 11.57 -8.88
C ARG A 147 -3.40 12.96 -8.34
N LEU A 148 -2.47 13.03 -7.39
CA LEU A 148 -2.04 14.26 -6.74
C LEU A 148 -0.61 14.67 -7.16
N ALA A 149 0.07 13.73 -7.79
CA ALA A 149 1.40 13.90 -8.34
C ALA A 149 1.41 14.43 -9.77
#